data_55492040569d455ad854d5502d0df434
#
_entry.id   55492040569d455ad854d5502d0df434
#
_cell.length_a   1.000
_cell.length_b   1.000
_cell.length_c   1.000
_cell.angle_alpha   90.00
_cell.angle_beta   90.00
_cell.angle_gamma   90.00
#
_symmetry.space_group_name_H-M   'P 1'
#
loop_
_entity.id
_entity.type
_entity.pdbx_description
1 polymer ?
#
loop_
_entity_poly.entity_id
_entity_poly.type
_entity_poly.pdbx_seq_one_letter_code
_entity_poly.pdbx_strand_id
1 'polypeptide(L)'
;MIGAAESFEERLSVSSWDRRQGKLAVFGCIDEESGVFNREYLLFQLRENLSTFNRYRIPFSVLCIQVDQIDHFQSAHGIRAVDAIQHAVAQTLGNSLRPTDLLGRLSERTFLAVLTECKANEIESVAKRLTKMVSYTEIKWWGDKVSVTASFGGYCFGGGRHG
;
A
#
# COMPACT_ATOMS: atom_id res chain seq x y z
N MET A 1 17.76 -3.60 -17.79
CA MET A 1 16.97 -2.78 -16.86
C MET A 1 16.08 -1.76 -17.53
N ILE A 2 16.58 -1.02 -18.48
CA ILE A 2 15.78 -0.09 -19.29
C ILE A 2 14.67 -0.84 -20.02
N GLY A 3 14.96 -1.97 -20.62
CA GLY A 3 13.98 -2.77 -21.35
C GLY A 3 12.84 -3.32 -20.50
N ALA A 4 13.07 -3.65 -19.24
CA ALA A 4 12.02 -4.12 -18.35
C ALA A 4 11.08 -2.98 -17.94
N ALA A 5 11.62 -1.79 -17.67
CA ALA A 5 10.84 -0.60 -17.36
C ALA A 5 10.01 -0.14 -18.56
N GLU A 6 10.59 -0.10 -19.74
CA GLU A 6 9.90 0.24 -20.97
C GLU A 6 8.78 -0.76 -21.28
N SER A 7 9.05 -2.05 -21.15
CA SER A 7 8.04 -3.09 -21.35
C SER A 7 6.88 -2.95 -20.37
N PHE A 8 7.16 -2.55 -19.14
CA PHE A 8 6.13 -2.33 -18.12
C PHE A 8 5.29 -1.09 -18.44
N GLU A 9 5.93 0.00 -18.82
CA GLU A 9 5.25 1.23 -19.25
C GLU A 9 4.42 1.00 -20.51
N GLU A 10 4.93 0.23 -21.46
CA GLU A 10 4.17 -0.13 -22.66
C GLU A 10 2.91 -0.90 -22.31
N ARG A 11 3.00 -1.86 -21.39
CA ARG A 11 1.83 -2.61 -20.93
C ARG A 11 0.82 -1.70 -20.24
N LEU A 12 1.27 -0.75 -19.44
CA LEU A 12 0.40 0.22 -18.80
C LEU A 12 -0.25 1.16 -19.82
N SER A 13 0.51 1.65 -20.79
CA SER A 13 0.01 2.63 -21.77
C SER A 13 -0.91 2.01 -22.83
N VAL A 14 -0.68 0.76 -23.22
CA VAL A 14 -1.40 0.13 -24.34
C VAL A 14 -2.59 -0.68 -23.87
N SER A 15 -2.44 -1.48 -22.82
CA SER A 15 -3.48 -2.42 -22.37
C SER A 15 -4.24 -1.98 -21.12
N SER A 16 -3.73 -0.97 -20.42
CA SER A 16 -4.25 -0.60 -19.12
C SER A 16 -5.18 0.61 -19.12
N TRP A 17 -5.29 1.31 -20.25
CA TRP A 17 -6.16 2.48 -20.34
C TRP A 17 -7.56 2.10 -20.79
N ASP A 18 -8.52 2.25 -19.92
CA ASP A 18 -9.93 2.08 -20.26
C ASP A 18 -10.52 3.44 -20.67
N ARG A 19 -10.65 3.64 -21.97
CA ARG A 19 -11.18 4.89 -22.53
C ARG A 19 -12.62 5.16 -22.18
N ARG A 20 -13.41 4.09 -21.91
CA ARG A 20 -14.82 4.22 -21.57
C ARG A 20 -15.04 4.80 -20.19
N GLN A 21 -14.14 4.47 -19.26
CA GLN A 21 -14.20 4.94 -17.88
C GLN A 21 -13.25 6.08 -17.60
N GLY A 22 -12.37 6.42 -18.53
CA GLY A 22 -11.31 7.42 -18.32
C GLY A 22 -10.33 7.03 -17.24
N LYS A 23 -10.22 5.74 -16.94
CA LYS A 23 -9.35 5.20 -15.89
C LYS A 23 -8.30 4.28 -16.49
N LEU A 24 -7.15 4.24 -15.84
CA LEU A 24 -6.13 3.25 -16.13
C LEU A 24 -6.61 1.88 -15.62
N ALA A 25 -6.88 0.96 -16.53
CA ALA A 25 -7.20 -0.42 -16.18
C ALA A 25 -5.89 -1.16 -15.93
N VAL A 26 -5.52 -1.34 -14.66
CA VAL A 26 -4.18 -1.81 -14.26
C VAL A 26 -4.14 -3.33 -14.21
N PHE A 27 -4.38 -3.99 -15.34
CA PHE A 27 -4.31 -5.45 -15.42
C PHE A 27 -2.91 -5.95 -15.11
N GLY A 28 -2.83 -6.97 -14.26
CA GLY A 28 -1.55 -7.55 -13.84
C GLY A 28 -0.78 -6.71 -12.84
N CYS A 29 -1.34 -5.59 -12.37
CA CYS A 29 -0.71 -4.73 -11.38
C CYS A 29 -1.45 -4.70 -10.04
N ILE A 30 -2.61 -5.34 -9.97
CA ILE A 30 -3.43 -5.37 -8.77
C ILE A 30 -3.31 -6.73 -8.07
N ASP A 31 -3.16 -6.67 -6.75
CA ASP A 31 -3.26 -7.85 -5.90
C ASP A 31 -4.75 -8.17 -5.72
N GLU A 32 -5.19 -9.31 -6.22
CA GLU A 32 -6.60 -9.67 -6.25
C GLU A 32 -7.22 -9.83 -4.87
N GLU A 33 -6.46 -10.32 -3.90
CA GLU A 33 -6.96 -10.52 -2.55
C GLU A 33 -7.24 -9.22 -1.81
N SER A 34 -6.37 -8.22 -1.96
CA SER A 34 -6.47 -6.96 -1.23
C SER A 34 -7.01 -5.80 -2.06
N GLY A 35 -6.92 -5.88 -3.38
CA GLY A 35 -7.35 -4.82 -4.28
C GLY A 35 -6.38 -3.66 -4.42
N VAL A 36 -5.25 -3.70 -3.73
CA VAL A 36 -4.18 -2.70 -3.88
C VAL A 36 -3.15 -3.18 -4.90
N PHE A 37 -2.16 -2.35 -5.20
CA PHE A 37 -1.13 -2.74 -6.17
C PHE A 37 -0.36 -3.96 -5.69
N ASN A 38 0.02 -4.82 -6.63
CA ASN A 38 0.82 -5.98 -6.31
C ASN A 38 2.29 -5.58 -6.07
N ARG A 39 3.08 -6.54 -5.57
CA ARG A 39 4.49 -6.33 -5.26
C ARG A 39 5.29 -5.81 -6.45
N GLU A 40 5.04 -6.36 -7.63
CA GLU A 40 5.80 -6.01 -8.84
C GLU A 40 5.62 -4.55 -9.22
N TYR A 41 4.39 -4.08 -9.27
CA TYR A 41 4.09 -2.67 -9.55
C TYR A 41 4.57 -1.75 -8.43
N LEU A 42 4.39 -2.17 -7.19
CA LEU A 42 4.87 -1.44 -6.01
C LEU A 42 6.38 -1.19 -6.10
N LEU A 43 7.17 -2.23 -6.39
CA LEU A 43 8.62 -2.11 -6.49
C LEU A 43 9.04 -1.26 -7.69
N PHE A 44 8.30 -1.34 -8.78
CA PHE A 44 8.53 -0.45 -9.93
C PHE A 44 8.37 1.02 -9.53
N GLN A 45 7.28 1.36 -8.88
CA GLN A 45 7.01 2.73 -8.43
C GLN A 45 8.03 3.19 -7.37
N LEU A 46 8.44 2.30 -6.49
CA LEU A 46 9.46 2.61 -5.50
C LEU A 46 10.79 2.97 -6.17
N ARG A 47 11.19 2.23 -7.20
CA ARG A 47 12.40 2.54 -7.97
C ARG A 47 12.29 3.88 -8.68
N GLU A 48 11.12 4.20 -9.23
CA GLU A 48 10.88 5.49 -9.87
C GLU A 48 11.03 6.64 -8.86
N ASN A 49 10.49 6.49 -7.67
CA ASN A 49 10.65 7.48 -6.61
C ASN A 49 12.10 7.63 -6.16
N LEU A 50 12.84 6.52 -6.05
CA LEU A 50 14.27 6.56 -5.73
C LEU A 50 15.07 7.26 -6.81
N SER A 51 14.77 7.02 -8.06
CA SER A 51 15.42 7.67 -9.20
C SER A 51 15.17 9.19 -9.17
N THR A 52 13.93 9.59 -8.95
CA THR A 52 13.55 10.99 -8.82
C THR A 52 14.25 11.66 -7.65
N PHE A 53 14.31 10.98 -6.51
CA PHE A 53 15.03 11.48 -5.34
C PHE A 53 16.52 11.66 -5.62
N ASN A 54 17.14 10.67 -6.26
CA ASN A 54 18.57 10.75 -6.59
C ASN A 54 18.89 11.91 -7.54
N ARG A 55 17.97 12.20 -8.46
CA ARG A 55 18.17 13.26 -9.46
C ARG A 55 17.81 14.65 -8.95
N TYR A 56 16.68 14.79 -8.28
CA TYR A 56 16.09 16.09 -7.93
C TYR A 56 16.04 16.37 -6.43
N ARG A 57 16.41 15.41 -5.61
CA ARG A 57 16.34 15.50 -4.14
C ARG A 57 14.95 15.83 -3.61
N ILE A 58 13.92 15.40 -4.32
CA ILE A 58 12.55 15.50 -3.84
C ILE A 58 12.33 14.38 -2.81
N PRO A 59 12.05 14.72 -1.54
CA PRO A 59 11.91 13.72 -0.51
C PRO A 59 10.63 12.89 -0.74
N PHE A 60 10.72 11.62 -0.37
CA PHE A 60 9.57 10.76 -0.27
C PHE A 60 9.76 9.80 0.90
N SER A 61 8.69 9.19 1.34
CA SER A 61 8.73 8.30 2.48
C SER A 61 8.04 6.98 2.14
N VAL A 62 8.42 5.94 2.86
CA VAL A 62 7.74 4.65 2.80
C VAL A 62 7.21 4.30 4.18
N LEU A 63 6.07 3.64 4.22
CA LEU A 63 5.43 3.21 5.43
C LEU A 63 5.07 1.73 5.30
N CYS A 64 5.72 0.90 6.11
CA CYS A 64 5.46 -0.53 6.18
C CYS A 64 4.32 -0.78 7.14
N ILE A 65 3.36 -1.59 6.74
CA ILE A 65 2.12 -1.78 7.50
C ILE A 65 1.83 -3.27 7.60
N GLN A 66 1.62 -3.75 8.82
CA GLN A 66 1.21 -5.12 9.07
C GLN A 66 -0.01 -5.14 9.97
N VAL A 67 -0.99 -5.98 9.62
CA VAL A 67 -2.14 -6.22 10.48
C VAL A 67 -1.69 -7.07 11.66
N ASP A 68 -2.03 -6.63 12.87
CA ASP A 68 -1.65 -7.33 14.09
C ASP A 68 -2.45 -8.63 14.26
N GLN A 69 -1.83 -9.60 14.89
CA GLN A 69 -2.48 -10.84 15.32
C GLN A 69 -3.08 -11.69 14.17
N ILE A 70 -2.49 -11.64 13.00
CA ILE A 70 -2.98 -12.41 11.85
C ILE A 70 -3.02 -13.91 12.15
N ASP A 71 -2.01 -14.44 12.83
CA ASP A 71 -1.96 -15.87 13.16
C ASP A 71 -3.11 -16.26 14.12
N HIS A 72 -3.44 -15.37 15.05
CA HIS A 72 -4.57 -15.56 15.94
C HIS A 72 -5.91 -15.61 15.17
N PHE A 73 -6.10 -14.67 14.24
CA PHE A 73 -7.31 -14.64 13.40
C PHE A 73 -7.40 -15.88 12.51
N GLN A 74 -6.29 -16.33 11.96
CA GLN A 74 -6.26 -17.53 11.14
C GLN A 74 -6.63 -18.77 11.96
N SER A 75 -6.10 -18.90 13.16
CA SER A 75 -6.41 -20.01 14.04
C SER A 75 -7.86 -20.02 14.51
N ALA A 76 -8.41 -18.83 14.79
CA ALA A 76 -9.77 -18.69 15.30
C ALA A 76 -10.83 -18.77 14.20
N HIS A 77 -10.56 -18.24 13.00
CA HIS A 77 -11.59 -18.04 11.98
C HIS A 77 -11.21 -18.58 10.59
N GLY A 78 -9.98 -19.03 10.37
CA GLY A 78 -9.50 -19.60 9.13
C GLY A 78 -8.91 -18.57 8.15
N ILE A 79 -8.38 -19.08 7.04
CA ILE A 79 -7.66 -18.27 6.05
C ILE A 79 -8.56 -17.27 5.33
N ARG A 80 -9.82 -17.63 5.08
CA ARG A 80 -10.77 -16.71 4.41
C ARG A 80 -11.07 -15.49 5.27
N ALA A 81 -11.08 -15.65 6.59
CA ALA A 81 -11.25 -14.54 7.51
C ALA A 81 -10.05 -13.60 7.44
N VAL A 82 -8.85 -14.17 7.38
CA VAL A 82 -7.61 -13.39 7.21
C VAL A 82 -7.64 -12.59 5.90
N ASP A 83 -8.05 -13.20 4.81
CA ASP A 83 -8.18 -12.52 3.52
C ASP A 83 -9.19 -11.38 3.58
N ALA A 84 -10.33 -11.60 4.22
CA ALA A 84 -11.35 -10.57 4.42
C ALA A 84 -10.84 -9.41 5.28
N ILE A 85 -10.11 -9.71 6.34
CA ILE A 85 -9.49 -8.71 7.22
C ILE A 85 -8.48 -7.89 6.43
N GLN A 86 -7.59 -8.53 5.70
CA GLN A 86 -6.56 -7.85 4.93
C GLN A 86 -7.17 -6.99 3.83
N HIS A 87 -8.20 -7.47 3.15
CA HIS A 87 -8.93 -6.68 2.16
C HIS A 87 -9.55 -5.43 2.79
N ALA A 88 -10.24 -5.57 3.91
CA ALA A 88 -10.89 -4.44 4.59
C ALA A 88 -9.87 -3.42 5.08
N VAL A 89 -8.75 -3.86 5.65
CA VAL A 89 -7.66 -2.97 6.07
C VAL A 89 -7.05 -2.26 4.86
N ALA A 90 -6.80 -2.96 3.79
CA ALA A 90 -6.26 -2.38 2.56
C ALA A 90 -7.17 -1.29 2.00
N GLN A 91 -8.49 -1.50 2.00
CA GLN A 91 -9.46 -0.50 1.56
C GLN A 91 -9.44 0.73 2.46
N THR A 92 -9.41 0.52 3.76
CA THR A 92 -9.32 1.61 4.74
C THR A 92 -8.05 2.44 4.53
N LEU A 93 -6.92 1.78 4.39
CA LEU A 93 -5.63 2.45 4.14
C LEU A 93 -5.65 3.23 2.84
N GLY A 94 -6.13 2.63 1.76
CA GLY A 94 -6.20 3.26 0.45
C GLY A 94 -7.09 4.49 0.45
N ASN A 95 -8.24 4.43 1.12
CA ASN A 95 -9.15 5.55 1.23
C ASN A 95 -8.63 6.68 2.11
N SER A 96 -7.67 6.38 2.98
CA SER A 96 -7.09 7.35 3.92
C SER A 96 -5.82 8.01 3.41
N LEU A 97 -5.26 7.51 2.32
CA LEU A 97 -4.08 8.09 1.67
C LEU A 97 -4.48 9.14 0.65
N ARG A 98 -3.53 10.03 0.32
CA ARG A 98 -3.72 11.03 -0.73
C ARG A 98 -3.73 10.35 -2.10
N PRO A 99 -4.38 10.96 -3.12
CA PRO A 99 -4.35 10.42 -4.49
C PRO A 99 -2.94 10.25 -5.07
N THR A 100 -1.98 11.03 -4.59
CA THR A 100 -0.57 10.97 -5.01
C THR A 100 0.22 9.89 -4.28
N ASP A 101 -0.32 9.35 -3.20
CA ASP A 101 0.29 8.26 -2.47
C ASP A 101 -0.07 6.93 -3.12
N LEU A 102 0.76 5.93 -2.89
CA LEU A 102 0.57 4.63 -3.48
C LEU A 102 0.60 3.56 -2.39
N LEU A 103 -0.32 2.62 -2.47
CA LEU A 103 -0.38 1.49 -1.56
C LEU A 103 -0.28 0.20 -2.34
N GLY A 104 0.64 -0.65 -1.93
CA GLY A 104 0.83 -1.95 -2.53
C GLY A 104 1.07 -3.05 -1.51
N ARG A 105 0.98 -4.28 -1.97
CA ARG A 105 1.26 -5.45 -1.14
C ARG A 105 2.69 -5.89 -1.35
N LEU A 106 3.51 -5.74 -0.33
CA LEU A 106 4.92 -6.10 -0.39
C LEU A 106 5.13 -7.60 -0.22
N SER A 107 4.34 -8.20 0.65
CA SER A 107 4.35 -9.63 0.89
C SER A 107 2.95 -10.07 1.35
N GLU A 108 2.78 -11.35 1.61
CA GLU A 108 1.50 -11.90 2.04
C GLU A 108 0.88 -11.15 3.23
N ARG A 109 1.72 -10.66 4.15
CA ARG A 109 1.28 -10.02 5.38
C ARG A 109 1.68 -8.56 5.52
N THR A 110 2.33 -7.99 4.52
CA THR A 110 2.89 -6.64 4.62
C THR A 110 2.41 -5.77 3.48
N PHE A 111 1.83 -4.64 3.83
CA PHE A 111 1.55 -3.56 2.89
C PHE A 111 2.65 -2.51 2.97
N LEU A 112 2.90 -1.84 1.87
CA LEU A 112 3.82 -0.70 1.81
C LEU A 112 3.11 0.47 1.16
N ALA A 113 3.11 1.61 1.85
CA ALA A 113 2.67 2.87 1.28
C ALA A 113 3.91 3.66 0.82
N VAL A 114 3.83 4.21 -0.38
CA VAL A 114 4.83 5.16 -0.88
C VAL A 114 4.20 6.54 -0.81
N LEU A 115 4.77 7.39 0.04
CA LEU A 115 4.24 8.72 0.33
C LEU A 115 5.09 9.74 -0.43
N THR A 116 4.53 10.29 -1.50
CA THR A 116 5.24 11.26 -2.33
C THR A 116 5.36 12.61 -1.64
N GLU A 117 6.50 13.27 -1.84
CA GLU A 117 6.78 14.59 -1.24
C GLU A 117 6.50 14.62 0.27
N CYS A 118 6.82 13.53 0.96
CA CYS A 118 6.60 13.40 2.39
C CYS A 118 7.93 13.48 3.13
N LYS A 119 8.01 14.41 4.08
CA LYS A 119 9.17 14.61 4.94
C LYS A 119 9.09 13.76 6.19
N ALA A 120 10.22 13.61 6.88
CA ALA A 120 10.29 12.79 8.08
C ALA A 120 9.28 13.19 9.17
N ASN A 121 9.08 14.50 9.36
CA ASN A 121 8.14 14.99 10.37
C ASN A 121 6.66 14.76 9.99
N GLU A 122 6.39 14.46 8.74
CA GLU A 122 5.03 14.19 8.27
C GLU A 122 4.66 12.71 8.37
N ILE A 123 5.64 11.80 8.35
CA ILE A 123 5.40 10.36 8.42
C ILE A 123 4.63 9.97 9.69
N GLU A 124 5.06 10.52 10.82
CA GLU A 124 4.45 10.20 12.12
C GLU A 124 2.98 10.60 12.15
N SER A 125 2.66 11.77 11.60
CA SER A 125 1.29 12.25 11.49
C SER A 125 0.44 11.33 10.61
N VAL A 126 0.98 10.89 9.47
CA VAL A 126 0.30 9.95 8.58
C VAL A 126 0.09 8.61 9.28
N ALA A 127 1.12 8.08 9.93
CA ALA A 127 1.02 6.81 10.65
C ALA A 127 -0.04 6.86 11.76
N LYS A 128 -0.09 7.93 12.52
CA LYS A 128 -1.11 8.12 13.56
C LYS A 128 -2.52 8.14 12.98
N ARG A 129 -2.71 8.85 11.88
CA ARG A 129 -4.00 8.90 11.20
C ARG A 129 -4.42 7.51 10.70
N LEU A 130 -3.51 6.79 10.06
CA LEU A 130 -3.79 5.45 9.54
C LEU A 130 -4.06 4.45 10.66
N THR A 131 -3.31 4.52 11.75
CA THR A 131 -3.54 3.68 12.94
C THR A 131 -4.97 3.85 13.45
N LYS A 132 -5.40 5.11 13.57
CA LYS A 132 -6.74 5.44 14.03
C LYS A 132 -7.81 4.92 13.07
N MET A 133 -7.61 5.13 11.78
CA MET A 133 -8.58 4.68 10.76
C MET A 133 -8.70 3.17 10.73
N VAL A 134 -7.60 2.44 10.86
CA VAL A 134 -7.62 0.98 10.93
C VAL A 134 -8.37 0.50 12.18
N SER A 135 -8.17 1.16 13.31
CA SER A 135 -8.84 0.77 14.55
C SER A 135 -10.37 0.95 14.50
N TYR A 136 -10.85 1.83 13.63
CA TYR A 136 -12.28 2.04 13.41
C TYR A 136 -12.85 1.13 12.32
N THR A 137 -12.04 0.34 11.64
CA THR A 137 -12.51 -0.56 10.60
C THR A 137 -13.30 -1.70 11.24
N GLU A 138 -14.58 -1.79 10.89
CA GLU A 138 -15.43 -2.88 11.34
C GLU A 138 -15.45 -3.98 10.29
N ILE A 139 -15.13 -5.18 10.72
CA ILE A 139 -15.16 -6.36 9.88
C ILE A 139 -16.18 -7.32 10.48
N LYS A 140 -17.18 -7.66 9.67
CA LYS A 140 -18.16 -8.67 10.07
C LYS A 140 -17.79 -9.99 9.42
N TRP A 141 -17.63 -11.00 10.24
CA TRP A 141 -17.33 -12.34 9.78
C TRP A 141 -18.27 -13.33 10.48
N TRP A 142 -19.18 -13.93 9.72
CA TRP A 142 -20.16 -14.89 10.22
C TRP A 142 -20.94 -14.39 11.45
N GLY A 143 -21.35 -13.11 11.40
CA GLY A 143 -22.10 -12.48 12.48
C GLY A 143 -21.24 -11.93 13.62
N ASP A 144 -19.97 -12.25 13.66
CA ASP A 144 -19.04 -11.71 14.66
C ASP A 144 -18.44 -10.39 14.16
N LYS A 145 -18.28 -9.43 15.07
CA LYS A 145 -17.51 -8.22 14.83
C LYS A 145 -16.06 -8.48 15.19
N VAL A 146 -15.18 -8.28 14.21
CA VAL A 146 -13.74 -8.42 14.40
C VAL A 146 -13.12 -7.03 14.42
N SER A 147 -12.43 -6.71 15.51
CA SER A 147 -11.64 -5.50 15.64
C SER A 147 -10.19 -5.78 15.30
N VAL A 148 -9.58 -4.91 14.52
CA VAL A 148 -8.19 -5.09 14.09
C VAL A 148 -7.38 -3.84 14.40
N THR A 149 -6.09 -4.06 14.62
CA THR A 149 -5.09 -3.01 14.71
C THR A 149 -3.97 -3.31 13.73
N ALA A 150 -3.13 -2.32 13.46
CA ALA A 150 -1.98 -2.50 12.58
C ALA A 150 -0.75 -1.85 13.20
N SER A 151 0.40 -2.41 12.88
CA SER A 151 1.70 -1.88 13.25
C SER A 151 2.35 -1.21 12.06
N PHE A 152 3.02 -0.09 12.29
CA PHE A 152 3.60 0.77 11.26
C PHE A 152 5.07 1.00 11.51
N GLY A 153 5.86 0.97 10.46
CA GLY A 153 7.25 1.36 10.47
C GLY A 153 7.56 2.23 9.26
N GLY A 154 8.17 3.39 9.46
CA GLY A 154 8.38 4.35 8.38
C GLY A 154 9.85 4.69 8.15
N TYR A 155 10.16 5.13 6.94
CA TYR A 155 11.47 5.63 6.56
C TYR A 155 11.32 6.78 5.57
N CYS A 156 12.07 7.86 5.79
CA CYS A 156 12.07 9.00 4.88
C CYS A 156 13.39 9.05 4.10
N PHE A 157 13.26 9.11 2.78
CA PHE A 157 14.39 9.40 1.90
C PHE A 157 14.53 10.90 1.76
N GLY A 158 15.68 11.43 2.15
CA GLY A 158 16.00 12.86 2.07
C GLY A 158 15.64 13.69 3.27
N GLY A 159 15.07 13.11 4.30
CA GLY A 159 14.64 13.82 5.51
C GLY A 159 15.58 13.72 6.69
N GLY A 160 16.78 13.21 6.50
CA GLY A 160 17.70 12.97 7.60
C GLY A 160 17.34 11.69 8.38
N ARG A 161 18.00 11.51 9.52
CA ARG A 161 17.86 10.30 10.32
C ARG A 161 16.60 10.35 11.18
N HIS A 162 15.57 9.69 10.74
CA HIS A 162 14.43 9.42 11.59
C HIS A 162 14.08 7.94 11.45
N GLY A 163 14.36 7.22 12.48
CA GLY A 163 13.96 5.83 12.58
C GLY A 163 12.47 5.74 12.83
#